data_0a95167dae09ec30ea1f60f6e5476512
#
_entry.id   0a95167dae09ec30ea1f60f6e5476512
#
_cell.length_a   1.000
_cell.length_b   1.000
_cell.length_c   1.000
_cell.angle_alpha   90.00
_cell.angle_beta   90.00
_cell.angle_gamma   90.00
#
_symmetry.space_group_name_H-M   'P 1'
#
loop_
_entity.id
_entity.type
_entity.pdbx_description
1 polymer ?
#
loop_
_entity_poly.entity_id
_entity_poly.type
_entity_poly.pdbx_seq_one_letter_code
_entity_poly.pdbx_strand_id
1 'polypeptide(L)'
;MKNRLQQFKIIFGTMFLLFTLSGYAAGYKGLTTGGWQIRFDDQKGGVSLYKKSKNICEGLYASYLWGEQTVTTRDYARHKVSIRKISDAFGKGTLYKIEHTDKSLPKLTQYFYLYPDKEYILTEFSIEGKNNVASNRMAPVNVDRMAELLPAGDNRALFMPFDNDKWIRYQSHALNFDTLTSYEVTAVFNNEGRSGLVVGSVEHDNWKTAVMLGKGDHRNIGSLTCYGGVADELTRDVKPHGVLKGKKIKSPKILLGFFENWCDGLETYAKVNAIISPPKEWGKAVPFGWNSWGALQFNLTYEKAMEVSDFIKQNLQNNHFVNPDHTVYVGLDSGWDCMNEEQLKSFIAKCKSNGQVGGIYWTPFTDWARDPERTVDAAPEYKYKDIYLYANGKPQELDGAYAIDPTHPAVEAMMKKTSSLFHRTGFEYVKMDFMTHGAMEADKWYLPEVTTGIQGYNYGMQLLDKYFGDMYINLSISPVFPAQYAQSRRIACDAWNKIKDTEYTLNALSYGWWQKYIYQFNDADHIVLRDATDGENRARITSGVITGIYIGGDDFSAAGGKDGKEKALKYLTNPDIN
;
A
#
# COMPACT_ATOMS: atom_id res chain seq x y z
N MET A 1 -62.61 3.20 21.29
CA MET A 1 -63.66 2.76 20.34
C MET A 1 -63.03 2.65 18.94
N LYS A 2 -63.07 1.42 18.43
CA LYS A 2 -63.11 0.95 17.03
C LYS A 2 -62.15 1.55 15.99
N ASN A 3 -61.10 0.83 15.69
CA ASN A 3 -60.82 0.04 14.47
C ASN A 3 -61.12 0.74 13.12
N ARG A 4 -60.07 0.91 12.33
CA ARG A 4 -60.06 0.54 10.89
C ARG A 4 -58.62 0.21 10.46
N LEU A 5 -58.34 -1.10 10.33
CA LEU A 5 -57.26 -1.66 9.52
C LEU A 5 -57.61 -1.39 8.04
N GLN A 6 -56.69 -0.78 7.29
CA GLN A 6 -56.67 -0.85 5.83
C GLN A 6 -55.50 -1.72 5.41
N GLN A 7 -55.83 -2.88 4.85
CA GLN A 7 -54.93 -3.83 4.24
C GLN A 7 -54.35 -3.23 2.95
N PHE A 8 -53.05 -3.01 2.91
CA PHE A 8 -52.34 -2.84 1.65
C PHE A 8 -51.92 -4.24 1.15
N LYS A 9 -52.56 -4.68 0.07
CA LYS A 9 -52.14 -5.83 -0.71
C LYS A 9 -50.87 -5.46 -1.47
N ILE A 10 -49.73 -5.99 -1.04
CA ILE A 10 -48.48 -5.96 -1.79
C ILE A 10 -48.59 -7.02 -2.89
N ILE A 11 -48.74 -6.56 -4.12
CA ILE A 11 -48.62 -7.41 -5.34
C ILE A 11 -47.13 -7.71 -5.50
N PHE A 12 -46.72 -8.94 -5.17
CA PHE A 12 -45.40 -9.47 -5.53
C PHE A 12 -45.39 -9.69 -7.05
N GLY A 13 -44.93 -8.70 -7.80
CA GLY A 13 -44.56 -8.90 -9.20
C GLY A 13 -43.25 -9.69 -9.26
N THR A 14 -43.31 -10.98 -9.43
CA THR A 14 -42.18 -11.85 -9.73
C THR A 14 -41.68 -11.52 -11.13
N MET A 15 -40.73 -10.59 -11.24
CA MET A 15 -40.04 -10.31 -12.50
C MET A 15 -39.07 -11.46 -12.77
N PHE A 16 -39.52 -12.43 -13.53
CA PHE A 16 -38.66 -13.47 -14.12
C PHE A 16 -37.71 -12.80 -15.12
N LEU A 17 -36.50 -12.46 -14.70
CA LEU A 17 -35.41 -12.17 -15.62
C LEU A 17 -34.99 -13.50 -16.27
N LEU A 18 -35.37 -13.66 -17.53
CA LEU A 18 -34.91 -14.76 -18.40
C LEU A 18 -33.38 -14.68 -18.48
N PHE A 19 -32.72 -15.64 -17.84
CA PHE A 19 -31.31 -15.93 -18.09
C PHE A 19 -31.26 -16.72 -19.39
N THR A 20 -30.73 -16.13 -20.45
CA THR A 20 -30.34 -16.91 -21.62
C THR A 20 -29.08 -17.69 -21.28
N LEU A 21 -29.24 -18.94 -20.84
CA LEU A 21 -28.21 -19.95 -21.03
C LEU A 21 -28.13 -20.16 -22.56
N SER A 22 -27.29 -19.37 -23.22
CA SER A 22 -26.98 -19.64 -24.62
C SER A 22 -26.22 -20.96 -24.67
N GLY A 23 -26.86 -22.00 -25.19
CA GLY A 23 -26.23 -23.27 -25.51
C GLY A 23 -25.13 -23.00 -26.54
N TYR A 24 -23.91 -22.92 -26.09
CA TYR A 24 -22.73 -22.92 -26.94
C TYR A 24 -22.38 -24.36 -27.33
N ALA A 25 -21.63 -24.48 -28.44
CA ALA A 25 -21.12 -25.77 -28.94
C ALA A 25 -20.54 -26.60 -27.78
N ALA A 26 -20.67 -27.90 -27.84
CA ALA A 26 -20.27 -28.85 -26.79
C ALA A 26 -18.88 -28.52 -26.24
N GLY A 27 -18.79 -28.16 -24.91
CA GLY A 27 -17.54 -27.85 -24.24
C GLY A 27 -17.45 -26.49 -23.54
N TYR A 28 -18.34 -25.52 -23.80
CA TYR A 28 -18.29 -24.20 -23.17
C TYR A 28 -19.43 -23.95 -22.17
N LYS A 29 -19.10 -23.51 -20.95
CA LYS A 29 -20.06 -23.06 -19.94
C LYS A 29 -19.88 -21.55 -19.74
N GLY A 30 -20.87 -20.73 -20.13
CA GLY A 30 -20.77 -19.29 -20.15
C GLY A 30 -21.82 -18.56 -19.32
N LEU A 31 -21.52 -17.30 -18.97
CA LEU A 31 -22.43 -16.37 -18.32
C LEU A 31 -22.21 -14.97 -18.91
N THR A 32 -23.30 -14.23 -19.11
CA THR A 32 -23.26 -12.80 -19.45
C THR A 32 -24.01 -12.01 -18.38
N THR A 33 -23.39 -10.95 -17.86
CA THR A 33 -23.99 -10.06 -16.86
C THR A 33 -23.33 -8.67 -16.90
N GLY A 34 -24.11 -7.58 -16.99
CA GLY A 34 -23.62 -6.20 -16.92
C GLY A 34 -22.54 -5.82 -17.95
N GLY A 35 -22.64 -6.38 -19.17
CA GLY A 35 -21.62 -6.17 -20.21
C GLY A 35 -20.39 -7.05 -20.08
N TRP A 36 -20.23 -7.79 -18.98
CA TRP A 36 -19.22 -8.84 -18.82
C TRP A 36 -19.73 -10.16 -19.39
N GLN A 37 -18.86 -10.88 -20.09
CA GLN A 37 -19.06 -12.26 -20.47
C GLN A 37 -17.88 -13.10 -20.02
N ILE A 38 -18.17 -14.19 -19.30
CA ILE A 38 -17.21 -15.20 -18.90
C ILE A 38 -17.55 -16.52 -19.58
N ARG A 39 -16.55 -17.21 -20.12
CA ARG A 39 -16.67 -18.53 -20.73
C ARG A 39 -15.59 -19.44 -20.21
N PHE A 40 -15.96 -20.62 -19.77
CA PHE A 40 -15.01 -21.64 -19.35
C PHE A 40 -14.91 -22.72 -20.42
N ASP A 41 -13.69 -23.03 -20.82
CA ASP A 41 -13.37 -24.15 -21.72
C ASP A 41 -13.08 -25.39 -20.87
N ASP A 42 -14.03 -26.34 -20.88
CA ASP A 42 -13.98 -27.57 -20.07
C ASP A 42 -12.85 -28.53 -20.51
N GLN A 43 -12.38 -28.41 -21.77
CA GLN A 43 -11.31 -29.26 -22.31
C GLN A 43 -9.93 -28.72 -22.00
N LYS A 44 -9.78 -27.38 -21.98
CA LYS A 44 -8.51 -26.71 -21.78
C LYS A 44 -8.29 -26.21 -20.33
N GLY A 45 -9.34 -26.26 -19.49
CA GLY A 45 -9.28 -25.78 -18.10
C GLY A 45 -9.04 -24.27 -17.96
N GLY A 46 -9.36 -23.48 -19.00
CA GLY A 46 -9.12 -22.04 -19.06
C GLY A 46 -10.39 -21.20 -19.18
N VAL A 47 -10.31 -19.94 -18.74
CA VAL A 47 -11.40 -18.97 -18.75
C VAL A 47 -11.12 -17.88 -19.76
N SER A 48 -12.14 -17.50 -20.56
CA SER A 48 -12.10 -16.32 -21.42
C SER A 48 -13.04 -15.25 -20.90
N LEU A 49 -12.55 -14.01 -20.88
CA LEU A 49 -13.26 -12.83 -20.38
C LEU A 49 -13.45 -11.81 -21.50
N TYR A 50 -14.69 -11.33 -21.63
CA TYR A 50 -15.04 -10.27 -22.58
C TYR A 50 -15.79 -9.15 -21.85
N LYS A 51 -15.54 -7.90 -22.26
CA LYS A 51 -16.29 -6.72 -21.81
C LYS A 51 -16.86 -5.98 -23.01
N LYS A 52 -18.20 -5.81 -23.07
CA LYS A 52 -18.89 -5.18 -24.21
C LYS A 52 -18.40 -5.72 -25.56
N SER A 53 -18.29 -7.05 -25.68
CA SER A 53 -17.76 -7.79 -26.84
C SER A 53 -16.24 -7.65 -27.08
N LYS A 54 -15.52 -6.81 -26.34
CA LYS A 54 -14.06 -6.74 -26.39
C LYS A 54 -13.47 -7.95 -25.66
N ASN A 55 -12.57 -8.65 -26.31
CA ASN A 55 -11.80 -9.72 -25.70
C ASN A 55 -10.78 -9.14 -24.71
N ILE A 56 -10.92 -9.44 -23.42
CA ILE A 56 -9.97 -8.98 -22.38
C ILE A 56 -8.84 -10.00 -22.23
N CYS A 57 -9.17 -11.27 -22.15
CA CYS A 57 -8.18 -12.35 -22.16
C CYS A 57 -8.83 -13.69 -22.54
N GLU A 58 -8.02 -14.57 -23.10
CA GLU A 58 -8.42 -15.94 -23.43
C GLU A 58 -7.54 -16.95 -22.70
N GLY A 59 -8.17 -18.03 -22.24
CA GLY A 59 -7.45 -19.12 -21.61
C GLY A 59 -6.81 -18.78 -20.27
N LEU A 60 -7.34 -17.79 -19.53
CA LEU A 60 -6.91 -17.46 -18.18
C LEU A 60 -7.03 -18.70 -17.27
N TYR A 61 -5.96 -19.01 -16.56
CA TYR A 61 -5.90 -20.13 -15.64
C TYR A 61 -5.29 -19.70 -14.29
N ALA A 62 -5.56 -20.49 -13.25
CA ALA A 62 -4.87 -20.33 -11.96
C ALA A 62 -3.72 -21.32 -11.85
N SER A 63 -2.68 -20.93 -11.08
CA SER A 63 -1.55 -21.81 -10.74
C SER A 63 -1.10 -21.61 -9.31
N TYR A 64 -0.48 -22.66 -8.75
CA TYR A 64 0.18 -22.60 -7.42
C TYR A 64 1.40 -23.49 -7.40
N LEU A 65 2.35 -23.16 -6.53
CA LEU A 65 3.52 -24.00 -6.30
C LEU A 65 3.17 -25.04 -5.22
N TRP A 66 3.37 -26.32 -5.52
CA TRP A 66 3.17 -27.45 -4.61
C TRP A 66 4.47 -28.26 -4.49
N GLY A 67 5.18 -28.04 -3.40
CA GLY A 67 6.59 -28.43 -3.34
C GLY A 67 7.41 -27.67 -4.39
N GLU A 68 8.07 -28.39 -5.28
CA GLU A 68 8.85 -27.82 -6.39
C GLU A 68 8.05 -27.75 -7.72
N GLN A 69 6.83 -28.29 -7.73
CA GLN A 69 6.02 -28.40 -8.93
C GLN A 69 5.00 -27.26 -9.05
N THR A 70 4.95 -26.60 -10.19
CA THR A 70 3.85 -25.71 -10.53
C THR A 70 2.66 -26.53 -11.01
N VAL A 71 1.53 -26.40 -10.33
CA VAL A 71 0.24 -27.01 -10.67
C VAL A 71 -0.70 -25.94 -11.19
N THR A 72 -1.38 -26.23 -12.28
CA THR A 72 -2.32 -25.32 -12.95
C THR A 72 -3.73 -25.91 -13.01
N THR A 73 -4.75 -25.09 -13.29
CA THR A 73 -6.12 -25.59 -13.53
C THR A 73 -6.22 -26.54 -14.73
N ARG A 74 -5.24 -26.51 -15.62
CA ARG A 74 -5.15 -27.39 -16.81
C ARG A 74 -4.72 -28.82 -16.49
N ASP A 75 -4.14 -29.04 -15.30
CA ASP A 75 -3.65 -30.35 -14.83
C ASP A 75 -4.77 -31.20 -14.19
N TYR A 76 -5.97 -30.63 -14.05
CA TYR A 76 -7.11 -31.28 -13.42
C TYR A 76 -7.99 -32.03 -14.43
N ALA A 77 -8.35 -33.28 -14.07
CA ALA A 77 -9.15 -34.13 -14.95
C ALA A 77 -10.65 -33.79 -14.99
N ARG A 78 -11.17 -33.08 -14.00
CA ARG A 78 -12.62 -32.80 -13.90
C ARG A 78 -12.88 -31.38 -13.48
N HIS A 79 -13.88 -30.75 -14.10
CA HIS A 79 -14.29 -29.38 -13.84
C HIS A 79 -15.81 -29.29 -13.62
N LYS A 80 -16.22 -28.51 -12.59
CA LYS A 80 -17.64 -28.27 -12.30
C LYS A 80 -17.88 -26.79 -12.14
N VAL A 81 -18.68 -26.21 -13.04
CA VAL A 81 -19.12 -24.82 -12.97
C VAL A 81 -20.39 -24.70 -12.15
N SER A 82 -20.47 -23.70 -11.30
CA SER A 82 -21.69 -23.27 -10.61
C SER A 82 -21.81 -21.75 -10.61
N ILE A 83 -23.03 -21.25 -10.69
CA ILE A 83 -23.34 -19.82 -10.78
C ILE A 83 -24.35 -19.50 -9.69
N ARG A 84 -24.08 -18.42 -8.92
CA ARG A 84 -25.02 -17.94 -7.91
C ARG A 84 -25.04 -16.43 -7.82
N LYS A 85 -26.17 -15.86 -7.44
CA LYS A 85 -26.26 -14.44 -7.07
C LYS A 85 -25.57 -14.20 -5.74
N ILE A 86 -24.92 -13.06 -5.63
CA ILE A 86 -24.27 -12.59 -4.41
C ILE A 86 -24.66 -11.14 -4.12
N SER A 87 -24.54 -10.78 -2.85
CA SER A 87 -24.58 -9.39 -2.39
C SER A 87 -23.53 -9.26 -1.28
N ASP A 88 -22.54 -8.44 -1.51
CA ASP A 88 -21.39 -8.24 -0.62
C ASP A 88 -21.02 -6.76 -0.54
N ALA A 89 -19.86 -6.44 0.03
CA ALA A 89 -19.39 -5.06 0.18
C ALA A 89 -19.21 -4.32 -1.17
N PHE A 90 -19.06 -5.04 -2.28
CA PHE A 90 -18.93 -4.46 -3.63
C PHE A 90 -20.27 -4.25 -4.32
N GLY A 91 -21.35 -4.78 -3.76
CA GLY A 91 -22.70 -4.64 -4.28
C GLY A 91 -23.38 -5.95 -4.65
N LYS A 92 -24.44 -5.86 -5.48
CA LYS A 92 -25.15 -7.02 -6.01
C LYS A 92 -24.43 -7.53 -7.26
N GLY A 93 -24.10 -8.82 -7.26
CA GLY A 93 -23.32 -9.43 -8.32
C GLY A 93 -23.69 -10.88 -8.60
N THR A 94 -22.85 -11.52 -9.38
CA THR A 94 -22.92 -12.94 -9.68
C THR A 94 -21.56 -13.57 -9.45
N LEU A 95 -21.51 -14.61 -8.65
CA LEU A 95 -20.34 -15.47 -8.48
C LEU A 95 -20.38 -16.58 -9.50
N TYR A 96 -19.36 -16.63 -10.35
CA TYR A 96 -19.05 -17.74 -11.24
C TYR A 96 -17.92 -18.55 -10.61
N LYS A 97 -18.22 -19.79 -10.22
CA LYS A 97 -17.33 -20.67 -9.47
C LYS A 97 -16.99 -21.89 -10.29
N ILE A 98 -15.71 -22.27 -10.35
CA ILE A 98 -15.22 -23.46 -11.01
C ILE A 98 -14.51 -24.33 -9.98
N GLU A 99 -14.97 -25.56 -9.79
CA GLU A 99 -14.31 -26.57 -8.98
C GLU A 99 -13.52 -27.51 -9.89
N HIS A 100 -12.23 -27.63 -9.62
CA HIS A 100 -11.30 -28.50 -10.32
C HIS A 100 -10.92 -29.65 -9.38
N THR A 101 -11.07 -30.88 -9.83
CA THR A 101 -10.80 -32.07 -9.02
C THR A 101 -9.99 -33.09 -9.80
N ASP A 102 -9.04 -33.69 -9.10
CA ASP A 102 -8.21 -34.81 -9.56
C ASP A 102 -7.99 -35.80 -8.41
N LYS A 103 -7.49 -37.01 -8.72
CA LYS A 103 -7.23 -38.05 -7.72
C LYS A 103 -5.97 -37.74 -6.91
N SER A 104 -4.98 -37.12 -7.52
CA SER A 104 -3.64 -36.87 -6.99
C SER A 104 -3.40 -35.45 -6.49
N LEU A 105 -4.25 -34.48 -6.89
CA LEU A 105 -4.06 -33.07 -6.58
C LEU A 105 -5.06 -32.58 -5.51
N PRO A 106 -4.69 -31.58 -4.70
CA PRO A 106 -5.66 -30.87 -3.85
C PRO A 106 -6.81 -30.31 -4.69
N LYS A 107 -8.03 -30.27 -4.16
CA LYS A 107 -9.16 -29.64 -4.83
C LYS A 107 -8.85 -28.15 -5.00
N LEU A 108 -8.90 -27.65 -6.26
CA LEU A 108 -8.77 -26.23 -6.56
C LEU A 108 -10.15 -25.65 -6.86
N THR A 109 -10.45 -24.47 -6.32
CA THR A 109 -11.69 -23.77 -6.61
C THR A 109 -11.38 -22.31 -7.00
N GLN A 110 -11.70 -21.96 -8.25
CA GLN A 110 -11.63 -20.59 -8.76
C GLN A 110 -12.96 -19.86 -8.51
N TYR A 111 -12.86 -18.58 -8.20
CA TYR A 111 -13.97 -17.67 -7.96
C TYR A 111 -13.82 -16.44 -8.86
N PHE A 112 -14.86 -16.11 -9.61
CA PHE A 112 -14.97 -14.89 -10.39
C PHE A 112 -16.22 -14.14 -9.95
N TYR A 113 -16.03 -12.93 -9.45
CA TYR A 113 -17.06 -12.04 -8.95
C TYR A 113 -17.36 -10.99 -10.01
N LEU A 114 -18.55 -11.04 -10.59
CA LEU A 114 -18.98 -10.15 -11.67
C LEU A 114 -20.09 -9.23 -11.16
N TYR A 115 -19.86 -7.94 -11.23
CA TYR A 115 -20.81 -6.90 -10.83
C TYR A 115 -21.29 -6.17 -12.09
N PRO A 116 -22.62 -6.09 -12.33
CA PRO A 116 -23.17 -5.55 -13.59
C PRO A 116 -22.78 -4.09 -13.86
N ASP A 117 -22.61 -3.31 -12.81
CA ASP A 117 -22.33 -1.88 -12.83
C ASP A 117 -20.83 -1.53 -12.75
N LYS A 118 -19.93 -2.54 -12.75
CA LYS A 118 -18.49 -2.30 -12.60
C LYS A 118 -17.72 -2.59 -13.90
N GLU A 119 -16.67 -1.80 -14.13
CA GLU A 119 -15.72 -1.98 -15.25
C GLU A 119 -14.61 -2.99 -14.92
N TYR A 120 -14.72 -3.70 -13.79
CA TYR A 120 -13.78 -4.73 -13.34
C TYR A 120 -14.50 -5.98 -12.85
N ILE A 121 -13.76 -7.06 -12.76
CA ILE A 121 -14.12 -8.28 -12.01
C ILE A 121 -13.12 -8.47 -10.87
N LEU A 122 -13.52 -9.24 -9.86
CA LEU A 122 -12.59 -9.76 -8.87
C LEU A 122 -12.42 -11.27 -9.09
N THR A 123 -11.19 -11.76 -8.87
CA THR A 123 -10.90 -13.19 -8.97
C THR A 123 -9.93 -13.64 -7.90
N GLU A 124 -10.13 -14.82 -7.39
CA GLU A 124 -9.25 -15.53 -6.46
C GLU A 124 -9.42 -17.03 -6.64
N PHE A 125 -8.57 -17.83 -6.02
CA PHE A 125 -8.81 -19.26 -5.90
C PHE A 125 -8.36 -19.79 -4.54
N SER A 126 -8.85 -20.98 -4.20
CA SER A 126 -8.39 -21.73 -3.03
C SER A 126 -8.00 -23.14 -3.42
N ILE A 127 -7.02 -23.69 -2.68
CA ILE A 127 -6.73 -25.13 -2.71
C ILE A 127 -7.09 -25.75 -1.37
N GLU A 128 -7.64 -26.97 -1.40
CA GLU A 128 -8.12 -27.68 -0.23
C GLU A 128 -7.75 -29.16 -0.32
N GLY A 129 -7.18 -29.72 0.74
CA GLY A 129 -6.77 -31.10 0.84
C GLY A 129 -7.38 -31.85 2.02
N LYS A 130 -7.32 -33.17 1.99
CA LYS A 130 -7.63 -34.02 3.15
C LYS A 130 -6.65 -33.74 4.29
N ASN A 131 -5.37 -33.57 3.94
CA ASN A 131 -4.31 -33.12 4.82
C ASN A 131 -4.01 -31.63 4.56
N ASN A 132 -3.10 -31.03 5.33
CA ASN A 132 -2.65 -29.68 5.07
C ASN A 132 -2.02 -29.58 3.67
N VAL A 133 -2.43 -28.58 2.94
CA VAL A 133 -1.79 -28.11 1.71
C VAL A 133 -0.87 -26.94 2.04
N ALA A 134 0.13 -26.70 1.23
CA ALA A 134 1.10 -25.64 1.44
C ALA A 134 1.50 -25.03 0.09
N SER A 135 1.70 -23.71 0.06
CA SER A 135 2.24 -23.01 -1.10
C SER A 135 2.87 -21.69 -0.66
N ASN A 136 3.96 -21.31 -1.30
CA ASN A 136 4.57 -19.99 -1.18
C ASN A 136 4.36 -19.13 -2.44
N ARG A 137 3.59 -19.64 -3.42
CA ARG A 137 3.23 -18.89 -4.63
C ARG A 137 1.85 -19.32 -5.14
N MET A 138 0.94 -18.37 -5.27
CA MET A 138 -0.40 -18.61 -5.81
C MET A 138 -0.78 -17.50 -6.79
N ALA A 139 -1.03 -17.87 -8.06
CA ALA A 139 -1.38 -16.95 -9.14
C ALA A 139 -2.82 -17.19 -9.61
N PRO A 140 -3.79 -16.36 -9.19
CA PRO A 140 -5.18 -16.48 -9.68
C PRO A 140 -5.35 -16.04 -11.13
N VAL A 141 -4.41 -15.28 -11.67
CA VAL A 141 -4.42 -14.80 -13.05
C VAL A 141 -3.11 -15.18 -13.73
N ASN A 142 -3.21 -16.08 -14.70
CA ASN A 142 -2.17 -16.35 -15.69
C ASN A 142 -2.81 -16.33 -17.06
N VAL A 143 -2.20 -15.62 -18.01
CA VAL A 143 -2.58 -15.57 -19.42
C VAL A 143 -1.31 -15.69 -20.24
N ASP A 144 -1.14 -16.80 -20.96
CA ASP A 144 0.09 -17.07 -21.73
C ASP A 144 0.18 -16.23 -22.99
N ARG A 145 -0.99 -15.81 -23.53
CA ARG A 145 -1.07 -14.99 -24.72
C ARG A 145 -2.20 -13.98 -24.59
N MET A 146 -1.82 -12.71 -24.46
CA MET A 146 -2.78 -11.62 -24.35
C MET A 146 -3.37 -11.27 -25.72
N ALA A 147 -4.65 -10.95 -25.73
CA ALA A 147 -5.32 -10.38 -26.89
C ALA A 147 -4.85 -8.95 -27.15
N GLU A 148 -5.06 -8.44 -28.37
CA GLU A 148 -4.79 -7.04 -28.69
C GLU A 148 -5.85 -6.16 -28.02
N LEU A 149 -5.47 -5.54 -26.90
CA LEU A 149 -6.38 -4.75 -26.04
C LEU A 149 -6.41 -3.29 -26.42
N LEU A 150 -5.27 -2.74 -26.81
CA LEU A 150 -5.07 -1.32 -27.00
C LEU A 150 -5.07 -0.93 -28.47
N PRO A 151 -5.51 0.29 -28.83
CA PRO A 151 -5.35 0.79 -30.17
C PRO A 151 -3.86 0.97 -30.51
N ALA A 152 -3.55 1.14 -31.79
CA ALA A 152 -2.21 1.55 -32.20
C ALA A 152 -1.87 2.93 -31.61
N GLY A 153 -0.60 3.15 -31.25
CA GLY A 153 -0.14 4.39 -30.65
C GLY A 153 0.94 4.16 -29.58
N ASP A 154 1.12 5.14 -28.71
CA ASP A 154 2.06 5.06 -27.58
C ASP A 154 1.47 4.17 -26.45
N ASN A 155 1.69 2.88 -26.56
CA ASN A 155 1.24 1.90 -25.59
C ASN A 155 2.33 1.65 -24.52
N ARG A 156 1.94 1.69 -23.27
CA ARG A 156 2.85 1.65 -22.12
C ARG A 156 2.35 0.69 -21.04
N ALA A 157 3.29 0.27 -20.19
CA ALA A 157 3.03 -0.46 -18.95
C ALA A 157 3.63 0.30 -17.76
N LEU A 158 2.88 0.36 -16.66
CA LEU A 158 3.29 1.04 -15.44
C LEU A 158 4.02 0.09 -14.51
N PHE A 159 5.24 0.48 -14.11
CA PHE A 159 5.97 -0.12 -13.00
C PHE A 159 5.65 0.64 -11.71
N MET A 160 5.24 -0.08 -10.68
CA MET A 160 4.98 0.41 -9.32
C MET A 160 5.99 -0.22 -8.37
N PRO A 161 6.75 0.56 -7.58
CA PRO A 161 7.65 0.02 -6.57
C PRO A 161 6.88 -0.55 -5.37
N PHE A 162 7.50 -1.49 -4.65
CA PHE A 162 6.93 -2.10 -3.44
C PHE A 162 6.87 -1.10 -2.27
N ASP A 163 7.93 -0.33 -2.10
CA ASP A 163 8.05 0.72 -1.08
C ASP A 163 8.58 2.05 -1.67
N ASN A 164 8.81 3.05 -0.84
CA ASN A 164 9.31 4.37 -1.26
C ASN A 164 10.82 4.55 -1.01
N ASP A 165 11.58 3.48 -0.94
CA ASP A 165 13.01 3.51 -0.62
C ASP A 165 13.94 3.36 -1.84
N LYS A 166 15.26 3.58 -1.60
CA LYS A 166 16.37 3.39 -2.56
C LYS A 166 16.22 4.15 -3.88
N TRP A 167 15.46 5.25 -3.88
CA TRP A 167 15.27 6.10 -5.07
C TRP A 167 14.66 5.34 -6.27
N ILE A 168 13.95 4.25 -5.99
CA ILE A 168 13.23 3.49 -7.01
C ILE A 168 12.02 4.30 -7.47
N ARG A 169 11.96 4.58 -8.77
CA ARG A 169 10.93 5.44 -9.37
C ARG A 169 9.77 4.64 -9.90
N TYR A 170 8.57 5.20 -9.81
CA TYR A 170 7.49 4.79 -10.69
C TYR A 170 7.90 5.02 -12.13
N GLN A 171 7.61 4.09 -13.03
CA GLN A 171 8.04 4.20 -14.42
C GLN A 171 6.93 3.75 -15.37
N SER A 172 6.75 4.52 -16.43
CA SER A 172 5.90 4.18 -17.55
C SER A 172 6.78 3.68 -18.69
N HIS A 173 6.82 2.36 -18.89
CA HIS A 173 7.64 1.69 -19.89
C HIS A 173 6.90 1.55 -21.22
N ALA A 174 7.57 1.83 -22.34
CA ALA A 174 7.10 1.35 -23.64
C ALA A 174 7.07 -0.18 -23.65
N LEU A 175 6.19 -0.81 -24.45
CA LEU A 175 6.01 -2.26 -24.48
C LEU A 175 7.13 -2.99 -25.26
N ASN A 176 8.39 -2.65 -24.99
CA ASN A 176 9.58 -3.22 -25.62
C ASN A 176 10.49 -3.99 -24.64
N PHE A 177 10.01 -4.26 -23.44
CA PHE A 177 10.71 -5.05 -22.42
C PHE A 177 10.55 -6.55 -22.67
N ASP A 178 11.48 -7.36 -22.19
CA ASP A 178 11.35 -8.82 -22.17
C ASP A 178 10.42 -9.27 -21.04
N THR A 179 10.59 -8.71 -19.85
CA THR A 179 9.71 -8.91 -18.69
C THR A 179 9.68 -7.63 -17.87
N LEU A 180 8.50 -7.29 -17.37
CA LEU A 180 8.29 -6.20 -16.41
C LEU A 180 7.53 -6.75 -15.22
N THR A 181 8.08 -6.61 -14.01
CA THR A 181 7.42 -6.94 -12.75
C THR A 181 7.06 -5.67 -12.02
N SER A 182 5.77 -5.47 -11.74
CA SER A 182 5.22 -4.36 -10.96
C SER A 182 4.65 -4.90 -9.65
N TYR A 183 4.79 -4.16 -8.56
CA TYR A 183 4.36 -4.62 -7.24
C TYR A 183 2.94 -4.14 -6.94
N GLU A 184 2.12 -5.03 -6.40
CA GLU A 184 0.72 -4.84 -6.00
C GLU A 184 -0.25 -4.53 -7.15
N VAL A 185 0.11 -3.65 -8.08
CA VAL A 185 -0.74 -3.23 -9.20
C VAL A 185 0.07 -2.80 -10.41
N THR A 186 -0.52 -2.91 -11.58
CA THR A 186 -0.03 -2.30 -12.83
C THR A 186 -1.18 -1.78 -13.68
N ALA A 187 -0.85 -0.90 -14.62
CA ALA A 187 -1.71 -0.52 -15.73
C ALA A 187 -0.98 -0.76 -17.06
N VAL A 188 -1.67 -1.34 -18.05
CA VAL A 188 -1.19 -1.42 -19.44
C VAL A 188 -2.14 -0.57 -20.27
N PHE A 189 -1.66 0.53 -20.84
CA PHE A 189 -2.52 1.60 -21.34
C PHE A 189 -2.00 2.25 -22.61
N ASN A 190 -2.92 2.85 -23.37
CA ASN A 190 -2.59 3.74 -24.46
C ASN A 190 -2.47 5.18 -23.92
N ASN A 191 -1.31 5.80 -24.11
CA ASN A 191 -1.01 7.12 -23.55
C ASN A 191 -1.83 8.24 -24.21
N GLU A 192 -2.19 8.10 -25.48
CA GLU A 192 -2.97 9.08 -26.26
C GLU A 192 -4.49 8.90 -26.02
N GLY A 193 -5.00 7.70 -26.28
CA GLY A 193 -6.42 7.36 -26.16
C GLY A 193 -6.87 7.03 -24.75
N ARG A 194 -5.95 6.92 -23.79
CA ARG A 194 -6.13 6.71 -22.34
C ARG A 194 -6.79 5.39 -21.93
N SER A 195 -7.27 4.58 -22.86
CA SER A 195 -7.82 3.27 -22.48
C SER A 195 -6.75 2.34 -21.93
N GLY A 196 -7.11 1.49 -20.97
CA GLY A 196 -6.12 0.60 -20.36
C GLY A 196 -6.70 -0.53 -19.52
N LEU A 197 -5.88 -1.56 -19.36
CA LEU A 197 -6.09 -2.68 -18.45
C LEU A 197 -5.43 -2.33 -17.10
N VAL A 198 -6.16 -2.49 -15.99
CA VAL A 198 -5.62 -2.39 -14.63
C VAL A 198 -5.75 -3.76 -13.96
N VAL A 199 -4.64 -4.24 -13.39
CA VAL A 199 -4.58 -5.52 -12.69
C VAL A 199 -3.80 -5.33 -11.38
N GLY A 200 -4.38 -5.80 -10.26
CA GLY A 200 -3.69 -5.69 -8.96
C GLY A 200 -4.41 -6.41 -7.84
N SER A 201 -3.67 -6.65 -6.75
CA SER A 201 -4.21 -7.24 -5.53
C SER A 201 -5.08 -6.26 -4.77
N VAL A 202 -6.18 -6.77 -4.19
CA VAL A 202 -7.04 -5.99 -3.29
C VAL A 202 -7.11 -6.60 -1.88
N GLU A 203 -6.24 -7.58 -1.61
CA GLU A 203 -6.03 -8.17 -0.28
C GLU A 203 -4.53 -8.24 0.01
N HIS A 204 -4.11 -7.78 1.20
CA HIS A 204 -2.70 -7.59 1.58
C HIS A 204 -2.39 -8.14 2.98
N ASP A 205 -3.07 -9.21 3.37
CA ASP A 205 -2.96 -9.83 4.69
C ASP A 205 -1.94 -10.99 4.74
N ASN A 206 -1.79 -11.74 3.64
CA ASN A 206 -0.99 -12.95 3.60
C ASN A 206 0.11 -12.96 2.54
N TRP A 207 -0.02 -12.13 1.51
CA TRP A 207 0.81 -12.19 0.32
C TRP A 207 1.42 -10.82 -0.03
N LYS A 208 2.71 -10.80 -0.31
CA LYS A 208 3.29 -9.79 -1.18
C LYS A 208 2.91 -10.14 -2.60
N THR A 209 2.35 -9.21 -3.34
CA THR A 209 1.78 -9.47 -4.67
C THR A 209 2.56 -8.75 -5.77
N ALA A 210 2.70 -9.41 -6.91
CA ALA A 210 3.28 -8.80 -8.10
C ALA A 210 2.45 -9.11 -9.35
N VAL A 211 2.57 -8.22 -10.33
CA VAL A 211 2.06 -8.39 -11.69
C VAL A 211 3.24 -8.46 -12.64
N MET A 212 3.42 -9.59 -13.28
CA MET A 212 4.48 -9.84 -14.25
C MET A 212 3.89 -9.80 -15.66
N LEU A 213 4.47 -8.95 -16.49
CA LEU A 213 4.12 -8.78 -17.89
C LEU A 213 5.25 -9.34 -18.76
N GLY A 214 4.92 -10.19 -19.72
CA GLY A 214 5.88 -10.75 -20.66
C GLY A 214 5.89 -10.01 -21.98
N LYS A 215 6.97 -10.20 -22.73
CA LYS A 215 7.23 -9.60 -24.03
C LYS A 215 6.08 -9.83 -25.02
N GLY A 216 5.65 -8.75 -25.64
CA GLY A 216 4.70 -8.73 -26.76
C GLY A 216 5.32 -8.14 -28.04
N ASP A 217 4.53 -7.41 -28.79
CA ASP A 217 4.86 -6.87 -30.12
C ASP A 217 4.84 -5.33 -30.17
N HIS A 218 5.31 -4.63 -29.22
CA HIS A 218 5.27 -3.16 -29.08
C HIS A 218 3.86 -2.54 -29.00
N ARG A 219 2.82 -3.22 -29.47
CA ARG A 219 1.42 -2.77 -29.38
C ARG A 219 0.72 -3.35 -28.16
N ASN A 220 1.18 -4.53 -27.74
CA ASN A 220 0.55 -5.28 -26.68
C ASN A 220 1.57 -6.04 -25.83
N ILE A 221 1.19 -6.42 -24.62
CA ILE A 221 1.95 -7.37 -23.81
C ILE A 221 1.71 -8.80 -24.32
N GLY A 222 2.72 -9.67 -24.21
CA GLY A 222 2.62 -11.06 -24.65
C GLY A 222 1.91 -11.94 -23.64
N SER A 223 2.23 -11.81 -22.36
CA SER A 223 1.65 -12.58 -21.27
C SER A 223 1.39 -11.73 -20.04
N LEU A 224 0.54 -12.25 -19.15
CA LEU A 224 0.19 -11.60 -17.89
C LEU A 224 0.13 -12.65 -16.79
N THR A 225 0.84 -12.42 -15.68
CA THR A 225 0.70 -13.19 -14.44
C THR A 225 0.52 -12.24 -13.27
N CYS A 226 -0.56 -12.39 -12.49
CA CYS A 226 -0.71 -11.70 -11.21
C CYS A 226 -0.74 -12.74 -10.08
N TYR A 227 0.18 -12.62 -9.11
CA TYR A 227 0.42 -13.65 -8.12
C TYR A 227 0.81 -13.11 -6.76
N GLY A 228 0.43 -13.82 -5.71
CA GLY A 228 1.00 -13.68 -4.37
C GLY A 228 2.21 -14.61 -4.21
N GLY A 229 3.20 -14.14 -3.49
CA GLY A 229 4.44 -14.87 -3.24
C GLY A 229 5.67 -14.26 -3.90
N VAL A 230 5.64 -12.96 -4.22
CA VAL A 230 6.84 -12.24 -4.63
C VAL A 230 7.75 -11.99 -3.43
N ALA A 231 9.03 -12.27 -3.60
CA ALA A 231 10.10 -11.97 -2.65
C ALA A 231 11.40 -11.84 -3.46
N ASP A 232 11.92 -10.64 -3.55
CA ASP A 232 13.10 -10.29 -4.33
C ASP A 232 13.80 -9.05 -3.75
N GLU A 233 14.80 -8.53 -4.44
CA GLU A 233 15.57 -7.35 -4.00
C GLU A 233 14.66 -6.12 -3.81
N LEU A 234 13.64 -5.94 -4.66
CA LEU A 234 12.76 -4.77 -4.59
C LEU A 234 11.71 -4.87 -3.49
N THR A 235 11.43 -6.08 -2.98
CA THR A 235 10.67 -6.31 -1.74
C THR A 235 11.56 -6.38 -0.50
N ARG A 236 12.87 -6.15 -0.65
CA ARG A 236 13.93 -6.21 0.38
C ARG A 236 14.16 -7.61 0.93
N ASP A 237 13.81 -8.64 0.19
CA ASP A 237 13.92 -10.03 0.62
C ASP A 237 15.18 -10.70 0.08
N VAL A 238 15.84 -11.45 0.93
CA VAL A 238 16.96 -12.33 0.59
C VAL A 238 16.57 -13.82 0.63
N LYS A 239 15.27 -14.07 0.85
CA LYS A 239 14.67 -15.40 0.91
C LYS A 239 13.42 -15.45 0.04
N PRO A 240 13.04 -16.63 -0.46
CA PRO A 240 11.72 -16.83 -1.04
C PRO A 240 10.60 -16.46 -0.04
N HIS A 241 9.48 -16.05 -0.58
CA HIS A 241 8.25 -15.79 0.20
C HIS A 241 7.91 -16.98 1.10
N GLY A 242 7.45 -16.71 2.31
CA GLY A 242 7.06 -17.73 3.28
C GLY A 242 5.88 -18.59 2.81
N VAL A 243 5.72 -19.74 3.43
CA VAL A 243 4.77 -20.78 3.00
C VAL A 243 3.47 -20.66 3.78
N LEU A 244 2.38 -20.37 3.10
CA LEU A 244 1.05 -20.57 3.70
C LEU A 244 0.72 -22.05 3.77
N LYS A 245 0.17 -22.48 4.92
CA LYS A 245 -0.15 -23.89 5.20
C LYS A 245 -1.48 -24.02 5.94
N GLY A 246 -2.30 -24.99 5.52
CA GLY A 246 -3.57 -25.28 6.17
C GLY A 246 -4.37 -26.35 5.43
N LYS A 247 -5.51 -26.77 5.97
CA LYS A 247 -6.44 -27.65 5.23
C LYS A 247 -6.99 -26.98 3.98
N LYS A 248 -7.09 -25.64 4.03
CA LYS A 248 -7.48 -24.80 2.92
C LYS A 248 -6.64 -23.50 2.98
N ILE A 249 -6.04 -23.14 1.86
CA ILE A 249 -5.35 -21.85 1.68
C ILE A 249 -5.92 -21.16 0.44
N LYS A 250 -5.81 -19.83 0.38
CA LYS A 250 -6.31 -19.04 -0.75
C LYS A 250 -5.24 -18.12 -1.31
N SER A 251 -5.35 -17.83 -2.59
CA SER A 251 -4.58 -16.80 -3.28
C SER A 251 -5.00 -15.39 -2.82
N PRO A 252 -4.23 -14.35 -3.14
CA PRO A 252 -4.76 -13.00 -3.05
C PRO A 252 -5.98 -12.85 -3.96
N LYS A 253 -6.86 -11.90 -3.64
CA LYS A 253 -7.97 -11.48 -4.50
C LYS A 253 -7.48 -10.40 -5.44
N ILE A 254 -7.69 -10.60 -6.73
CA ILE A 254 -7.19 -9.73 -7.80
C ILE A 254 -8.34 -9.00 -8.48
N LEU A 255 -8.18 -7.69 -8.63
CA LEU A 255 -8.97 -6.88 -9.54
C LEU A 255 -8.37 -6.99 -10.94
N LEU A 256 -9.22 -7.27 -11.92
CA LEU A 256 -8.90 -7.20 -13.34
C LEU A 256 -9.98 -6.38 -14.03
N GLY A 257 -9.61 -5.24 -14.61
CA GLY A 257 -10.55 -4.32 -15.24
C GLY A 257 -9.97 -3.64 -16.48
N PHE A 258 -10.83 -3.39 -17.47
CA PHE A 258 -10.49 -2.61 -18.65
C PHE A 258 -11.31 -1.32 -18.65
N PHE A 259 -10.63 -0.19 -18.70
CA PHE A 259 -11.19 1.15 -18.52
C PHE A 259 -10.98 2.01 -19.77
N GLU A 260 -11.90 2.91 -20.04
CA GLU A 260 -11.76 3.93 -21.09
C GLU A 260 -10.67 4.95 -20.72
N ASN A 261 -10.42 5.14 -19.42
CA ASN A 261 -9.32 5.92 -18.87
C ASN A 261 -8.62 5.11 -17.77
N TRP A 262 -7.38 4.74 -17.98
CA TRP A 262 -6.59 3.95 -17.04
C TRP A 262 -6.36 4.66 -15.69
N CYS A 263 -6.39 5.99 -15.67
CA CYS A 263 -6.31 6.75 -14.42
C CYS A 263 -7.52 6.47 -13.53
N ASP A 264 -8.74 6.48 -14.10
CA ASP A 264 -9.97 6.11 -13.39
C ASP A 264 -9.93 4.64 -12.94
N GLY A 265 -9.22 3.82 -13.71
CA GLY A 265 -8.94 2.42 -13.37
C GLY A 265 -8.11 2.28 -12.11
N LEU A 266 -7.01 3.03 -11.97
CA LEU A 266 -6.18 3.03 -10.75
C LEU A 266 -6.91 3.65 -9.55
N GLU A 267 -7.69 4.71 -9.75
CA GLU A 267 -8.54 5.23 -8.68
C GLU A 267 -9.62 4.22 -8.25
N THR A 268 -10.19 3.49 -9.21
CA THR A 268 -11.14 2.41 -8.92
C THR A 268 -10.47 1.29 -8.14
N TYR A 269 -9.25 0.90 -8.51
CA TYR A 269 -8.45 -0.07 -7.76
C TYR A 269 -8.24 0.37 -6.31
N ALA A 270 -7.86 1.62 -6.07
CA ALA A 270 -7.70 2.15 -4.72
C ALA A 270 -9.01 2.17 -3.92
N LYS A 271 -10.13 2.62 -4.54
CA LYS A 271 -11.45 2.61 -3.91
C LYS A 271 -11.92 1.19 -3.57
N VAL A 272 -11.60 0.20 -4.40
CA VAL A 272 -11.89 -1.22 -4.12
C VAL A 272 -11.07 -1.73 -2.93
N ASN A 273 -9.80 -1.36 -2.84
CA ASN A 273 -8.97 -1.63 -1.66
C ASN A 273 -9.57 -1.02 -0.39
N ALA A 274 -10.03 0.23 -0.46
CA ALA A 274 -10.67 0.93 0.66
C ALA A 274 -11.99 0.31 1.11
N ILE A 275 -12.69 -0.45 0.26
CA ILE A 275 -13.87 -1.24 0.67
C ILE A 275 -13.45 -2.41 1.56
N ILE A 276 -12.34 -3.07 1.26
CA ILE A 276 -11.83 -4.22 2.04
C ILE A 276 -11.14 -3.75 3.32
N SER A 277 -10.30 -2.74 3.18
CA SER A 277 -9.48 -2.17 4.26
C SER A 277 -9.61 -0.64 4.23
N PRO A 278 -10.63 -0.08 4.90
CA PRO A 278 -10.86 1.36 4.91
C PRO A 278 -9.63 2.13 5.41
N PRO A 279 -9.30 3.28 4.79
CA PRO A 279 -8.21 4.13 5.25
C PRO A 279 -8.45 4.59 6.68
N LYS A 280 -7.37 4.72 7.46
CA LYS A 280 -7.45 5.25 8.81
C LYS A 280 -7.85 6.72 8.77
N GLU A 281 -8.97 7.06 9.41
CA GLU A 281 -9.52 8.42 9.41
C GLU A 281 -8.72 9.37 10.32
N TRP A 282 -8.66 10.64 9.93
CA TRP A 282 -8.17 11.76 10.73
C TRP A 282 -9.22 12.86 10.75
N GLY A 283 -9.82 13.08 11.90
CA GLY A 283 -10.94 14.04 12.05
C GLY A 283 -10.51 15.51 12.14
N LYS A 284 -9.21 15.83 11.92
CA LYS A 284 -8.66 17.18 11.94
C LYS A 284 -8.13 17.54 10.54
N ALA A 285 -7.76 18.81 10.34
CA ALA A 285 -7.12 19.25 9.11
C ALA A 285 -5.78 18.57 8.88
N VAL A 286 -5.29 18.60 7.63
CA VAL A 286 -4.02 18.03 7.24
C VAL A 286 -2.88 18.54 8.13
N PRO A 287 -2.02 17.67 8.68
CA PRO A 287 -0.83 18.10 9.41
C PRO A 287 0.15 18.74 8.45
N PHE A 288 0.40 20.03 8.61
CA PHE A 288 1.48 20.70 7.91
C PHE A 288 2.25 21.61 8.85
N GLY A 289 3.51 21.88 8.53
CA GLY A 289 4.34 22.66 9.44
C GLY A 289 5.82 22.54 9.17
N TRP A 290 6.55 21.88 10.06
CA TRP A 290 8.00 21.78 10.00
C TRP A 290 8.52 20.44 10.55
N ASN A 291 9.65 19.99 9.97
CA ASN A 291 10.36 18.79 10.41
C ASN A 291 11.87 19.09 10.55
N SER A 292 12.51 18.57 11.60
CA SER A 292 13.90 18.89 11.91
C SER A 292 14.93 18.24 10.99
N TRP A 293 14.58 17.17 10.24
CA TRP A 293 15.57 16.40 9.49
C TRP A 293 16.20 17.19 8.35
N GLY A 294 15.40 17.98 7.63
CA GLY A 294 15.85 18.72 6.45
C GLY A 294 17.06 19.64 6.65
N ALA A 295 17.25 20.15 7.85
CA ALA A 295 18.36 21.05 8.14
C ALA A 295 19.20 20.68 9.37
N LEU A 296 18.57 20.13 10.39
CA LEU A 296 19.26 19.91 11.66
C LEU A 296 19.85 18.51 11.78
N GLN A 297 19.14 17.47 11.30
CA GLN A 297 19.56 16.08 11.44
C GLN A 297 19.99 15.79 12.90
N PHE A 298 21.15 15.18 13.13
CA PHE A 298 21.72 14.91 14.45
C PHE A 298 22.31 16.16 15.15
N ASN A 299 22.25 17.35 14.52
CA ASN A 299 22.56 18.62 15.18
C ASN A 299 21.33 19.25 15.88
N LEU A 300 20.22 18.52 15.95
CA LEU A 300 19.04 18.90 16.73
C LEU A 300 19.43 19.02 18.22
N THR A 301 19.02 20.11 18.87
CA THR A 301 19.12 20.28 20.33
C THR A 301 17.80 20.83 20.87
N TYR A 302 17.63 20.75 22.19
CA TYR A 302 16.47 21.31 22.87
C TYR A 302 16.33 22.83 22.60
N GLU A 303 17.42 23.60 22.70
CA GLU A 303 17.43 25.04 22.47
C GLU A 303 16.98 25.37 21.04
N LYS A 304 17.54 24.69 20.04
CA LYS A 304 17.14 24.88 18.63
C LYS A 304 15.67 24.56 18.41
N ALA A 305 15.16 23.48 19.01
CA ALA A 305 13.75 23.12 18.88
C ALA A 305 12.83 24.21 19.45
N MET A 306 13.18 24.79 20.59
CA MET A 306 12.46 25.89 21.21
C MET A 306 12.47 27.15 20.34
N GLU A 307 13.65 27.52 19.82
CA GLU A 307 13.85 28.68 18.95
C GLU A 307 13.08 28.53 17.63
N VAL A 308 13.07 27.33 17.03
CA VAL A 308 12.30 27.04 15.81
C VAL A 308 10.80 27.21 16.07
N SER A 309 10.26 26.68 17.17
CA SER A 309 8.87 26.87 17.55
C SER A 309 8.50 28.36 17.64
N ASP A 310 9.35 29.17 18.30
CA ASP A 310 9.13 30.62 18.43
C ASP A 310 9.25 31.35 17.09
N PHE A 311 10.24 31.00 16.24
CA PHE A 311 10.36 31.58 14.91
C PHE A 311 9.12 31.30 14.04
N ILE A 312 8.65 30.06 14.01
CA ILE A 312 7.44 29.67 13.27
C ILE A 312 6.26 30.49 13.76
N LYS A 313 6.06 30.62 15.09
CA LYS A 313 4.96 31.42 15.65
C LYS A 313 5.03 32.87 15.22
N GLN A 314 6.18 33.51 15.39
CA GLN A 314 6.34 34.95 15.20
C GLN A 314 6.35 35.35 13.73
N ASN A 315 6.96 34.55 12.87
CA ASN A 315 7.28 34.93 11.50
C ASN A 315 6.45 34.21 10.43
N LEU A 316 6.01 32.98 10.68
CA LEU A 316 5.27 32.18 9.69
C LEU A 316 3.79 32.06 10.05
N GLN A 317 3.48 31.54 11.23
CA GLN A 317 2.11 31.25 11.67
C GLN A 317 1.27 32.52 11.78
N ASN A 318 1.82 33.60 12.30
CA ASN A 318 1.14 34.90 12.34
C ASN A 318 0.97 35.54 10.94
N ASN A 319 1.63 35.00 9.92
CA ASN A 319 1.60 35.44 8.52
C ASN A 319 1.02 34.35 7.61
N HIS A 320 -0.09 33.73 8.03
CA HIS A 320 -0.91 32.77 7.25
C HIS A 320 -0.34 31.34 7.11
N PHE A 321 0.84 31.01 7.64
CA PHE A 321 1.33 29.63 7.61
C PHE A 321 0.63 28.80 8.69
N VAL A 322 -0.62 28.43 8.42
CA VAL A 322 -1.50 27.62 9.28
C VAL A 322 -2.38 26.72 8.43
N ASN A 323 -2.69 25.51 8.90
CA ASN A 323 -3.67 24.66 8.24
C ASN A 323 -5.10 25.18 8.47
N PRO A 324 -6.14 24.58 7.86
CA PRO A 324 -7.54 25.02 8.05
C PRO A 324 -8.02 25.03 9.52
N ASP A 325 -7.39 24.26 10.42
CA ASP A 325 -7.68 24.30 11.87
C ASP A 325 -6.84 25.38 12.61
N HIS A 326 -6.19 26.30 11.88
CA HIS A 326 -5.27 27.30 12.40
C HIS A 326 -4.09 26.72 13.21
N THR A 327 -3.66 25.52 12.88
CA THR A 327 -2.63 24.76 13.59
C THR A 327 -1.39 24.55 12.71
N VAL A 328 -0.22 24.50 13.34
CA VAL A 328 1.06 24.11 12.72
C VAL A 328 1.64 22.95 13.51
N TYR A 329 2.17 21.97 12.79
CA TYR A 329 2.84 20.82 13.39
C TYR A 329 4.35 21.05 13.38
N VAL A 330 4.99 20.88 14.54
CA VAL A 330 6.44 21.04 14.71
C VAL A 330 7.03 19.68 15.06
N GLY A 331 7.63 19.02 14.07
CA GLY A 331 8.10 17.64 14.15
C GLY A 331 9.58 17.53 14.51
N LEU A 332 9.86 16.82 15.58
CA LEU A 332 11.20 16.36 15.94
C LEU A 332 11.47 15.03 15.24
N ASP A 333 12.41 15.00 14.31
CA ASP A 333 12.82 13.80 13.58
C ASP A 333 13.91 13.02 14.35
N SER A 334 14.60 12.09 13.72
CA SER A 334 15.71 11.33 14.28
C SER A 334 16.72 12.24 14.98
N GLY A 335 17.25 11.80 16.13
CA GLY A 335 18.10 12.62 17.01
C GLY A 335 17.34 13.36 18.12
N TRP A 336 16.00 13.26 18.18
CA TRP A 336 15.19 13.83 19.27
C TRP A 336 15.56 13.27 20.66
N ASP A 337 16.13 12.07 20.71
CA ASP A 337 16.60 11.39 21.92
C ASP A 337 17.83 12.04 22.59
N CYS A 338 18.39 13.10 22.00
CA CYS A 338 19.30 14.03 22.69
C CYS A 338 18.59 14.78 23.83
N MET A 339 17.24 14.79 23.87
CA MET A 339 16.44 15.45 24.90
C MET A 339 15.93 14.44 25.93
N ASN A 340 16.01 14.82 27.21
CA ASN A 340 15.36 14.05 28.27
C ASN A 340 13.84 14.31 28.30
N GLU A 341 13.10 13.53 29.11
CA GLU A 341 11.64 13.61 29.19
C GLU A 341 11.12 14.99 29.62
N GLU A 342 11.82 15.69 30.54
CA GLU A 342 11.43 17.03 30.99
C GLU A 342 11.63 18.08 29.88
N GLN A 343 12.68 17.96 29.09
CA GLN A 343 12.90 18.79 27.91
C GLN A 343 11.82 18.57 26.85
N LEU A 344 11.43 17.29 26.59
CA LEU A 344 10.33 16.97 25.68
C LEU A 344 8.99 17.56 26.17
N LYS A 345 8.67 17.44 27.46
CA LYS A 345 7.48 18.09 28.05
C LYS A 345 7.51 19.61 27.89
N SER A 346 8.69 20.24 28.16
CA SER A 346 8.86 21.68 27.99
C SER A 346 8.71 22.13 26.55
N PHE A 347 9.22 21.33 25.59
CA PHE A 347 9.03 21.57 24.16
C PHE A 347 7.54 21.51 23.77
N ILE A 348 6.81 20.50 24.24
CA ILE A 348 5.36 20.39 23.99
C ILE A 348 4.59 21.54 24.64
N ALA A 349 4.96 21.95 25.86
CA ALA A 349 4.35 23.12 26.49
C ALA A 349 4.59 24.41 25.68
N LYS A 350 5.80 24.57 25.10
CA LYS A 350 6.13 25.68 24.18
C LYS A 350 5.25 25.60 22.92
N CYS A 351 5.17 24.44 22.26
CA CYS A 351 4.31 24.26 21.08
C CYS A 351 2.86 24.66 21.40
N LYS A 352 2.29 24.15 22.49
CA LYS A 352 0.93 24.49 22.92
C LYS A 352 0.75 25.98 23.19
N SER A 353 1.70 26.64 23.83
CA SER A 353 1.64 28.09 24.06
C SER A 353 1.67 28.90 22.76
N ASN A 354 2.31 28.38 21.72
CA ASN A 354 2.38 28.95 20.38
C ASN A 354 1.19 28.55 19.47
N GLY A 355 0.24 27.74 19.97
CA GLY A 355 -0.86 27.18 19.15
C GLY A 355 -0.38 26.19 18.11
N GLN A 356 0.62 25.37 18.47
CA GLN A 356 1.25 24.35 17.63
C GLN A 356 1.03 22.97 18.23
N VAL A 357 1.17 21.93 17.40
CA VAL A 357 1.15 20.52 17.78
C VAL A 357 2.55 19.93 17.62
N GLY A 358 3.04 19.25 18.66
CA GLY A 358 4.32 18.57 18.60
C GLY A 358 4.23 17.22 17.89
N GLY A 359 5.15 16.98 16.97
CA GLY A 359 5.39 15.71 16.31
C GLY A 359 6.70 15.07 16.75
N ILE A 360 6.79 13.75 16.61
CA ILE A 360 7.99 12.98 16.97
C ILE A 360 8.23 11.84 15.97
N TYR A 361 9.44 11.30 15.99
CA TYR A 361 9.91 10.23 15.10
C TYR A 361 10.17 8.93 15.85
N TRP A 362 9.95 7.80 15.18
CA TRP A 362 10.35 6.50 15.70
C TRP A 362 10.53 5.44 14.59
N THR A 363 11.36 4.42 14.87
CA THR A 363 11.62 3.27 13.98
C THR A 363 11.27 1.96 14.70
N PRO A 364 10.02 1.50 14.61
CA PRO A 364 9.50 0.41 15.45
C PRO A 364 10.08 -0.97 15.13
N PHE A 365 10.63 -1.18 13.93
CA PHE A 365 11.06 -2.50 13.46
C PHE A 365 12.56 -2.60 13.20
N THR A 366 13.38 -1.71 13.80
CA THR A 366 14.82 -1.64 13.56
C THR A 366 15.63 -1.66 14.84
N ASP A 367 16.83 -2.24 14.78
CA ASP A 367 17.91 -2.04 15.75
C ASP A 367 19.14 -1.42 15.09
N TRP A 368 19.37 -0.14 15.33
CA TRP A 368 20.48 0.63 14.78
C TRP A 368 21.82 0.33 15.46
N ALA A 369 21.79 -0.10 16.74
CA ALA A 369 23.01 -0.44 17.47
C ALA A 369 23.66 -1.73 16.97
N ARG A 370 22.87 -2.64 16.43
CA ARG A 370 23.31 -3.95 15.91
C ARG A 370 24.14 -4.75 16.92
N ASP A 371 23.81 -4.59 18.21
CA ASP A 371 24.47 -5.33 19.30
C ASP A 371 23.54 -6.47 19.77
N PRO A 372 23.82 -7.71 19.36
CA PRO A 372 22.98 -8.85 19.69
C PRO A 372 22.95 -9.19 21.18
N GLU A 373 23.97 -8.79 21.95
CA GLU A 373 24.06 -9.08 23.38
C GLU A 373 23.43 -7.99 24.25
N ARG A 374 23.07 -6.86 23.68
CA ARG A 374 22.36 -5.78 24.37
C ARG A 374 21.00 -6.27 24.87
N THR A 375 20.68 -5.93 26.12
CA THR A 375 19.37 -6.24 26.72
C THR A 375 18.29 -5.33 26.15
N VAL A 376 17.08 -5.86 25.96
CA VAL A 376 15.92 -5.06 25.55
C VAL A 376 15.36 -4.32 26.76
N ASP A 377 15.54 -3.00 26.84
CA ASP A 377 15.18 -2.17 28.00
C ASP A 377 13.70 -2.26 28.42
N ALA A 378 12.81 -2.58 27.50
CA ALA A 378 11.39 -2.74 27.76
C ALA A 378 11.01 -4.14 28.24
N ALA A 379 11.90 -5.13 28.07
CA ALA A 379 11.72 -6.53 28.40
C ALA A 379 13.10 -7.14 28.73
N PRO A 380 13.66 -6.89 29.94
CA PRO A 380 15.05 -7.19 30.27
C PRO A 380 15.38 -8.69 30.33
N GLU A 381 14.40 -9.56 30.29
CA GLU A 381 14.56 -11.01 30.13
C GLU A 381 15.04 -11.43 28.73
N TYR A 382 14.98 -10.51 27.73
CA TYR A 382 15.40 -10.77 26.36
C TYR A 382 16.60 -9.92 25.97
N LYS A 383 17.41 -10.46 25.06
CA LYS A 383 18.46 -9.74 24.35
C LYS A 383 18.02 -9.42 22.92
N TYR A 384 18.67 -8.47 22.26
CA TYR A 384 18.32 -8.10 20.89
C TYR A 384 18.45 -9.28 19.90
N LYS A 385 19.40 -10.20 20.09
CA LYS A 385 19.50 -11.44 19.29
C LYS A 385 18.22 -12.30 19.34
N ASP A 386 17.44 -12.22 20.41
CA ASP A 386 16.22 -13.03 20.57
C ASP A 386 15.06 -12.46 19.75
N ILE A 387 15.13 -11.17 19.40
CA ILE A 387 14.07 -10.44 18.68
C ILE A 387 14.42 -10.13 17.23
N TYR A 388 15.61 -10.48 16.72
CA TYR A 388 15.95 -10.24 15.33
C TYR A 388 15.17 -11.16 14.38
N LEU A 389 14.84 -10.64 13.19
CA LEU A 389 14.46 -11.45 12.04
C LEU A 389 15.72 -12.05 11.42
N TYR A 390 15.74 -13.37 11.32
CA TYR A 390 16.85 -14.12 10.72
C TYR A 390 16.50 -14.60 9.32
N ALA A 391 17.47 -14.54 8.42
CA ALA A 391 17.43 -15.20 7.12
C ALA A 391 18.70 -16.02 6.93
N ASN A 392 18.54 -17.32 6.59
CA ASN A 392 19.65 -18.26 6.44
C ASN A 392 20.56 -18.29 7.69
N GLY A 393 19.96 -18.20 8.88
CA GLY A 393 20.63 -18.24 10.18
C GLY A 393 21.41 -16.98 10.56
N LYS A 394 21.26 -15.87 9.81
CA LYS A 394 21.91 -14.58 10.11
C LYS A 394 20.88 -13.50 10.38
N PRO A 395 21.13 -12.55 11.31
CA PRO A 395 20.30 -11.36 11.45
C PRO A 395 20.22 -10.62 10.12
N GLN A 396 19.03 -10.16 9.76
CA GLN A 396 18.83 -9.43 8.51
C GLN A 396 19.17 -7.96 8.70
N GLU A 397 20.12 -7.49 7.89
CA GLU A 397 20.49 -6.08 7.81
C GLU A 397 19.84 -5.45 6.58
N LEU A 398 19.23 -4.29 6.79
CA LEU A 398 18.73 -3.41 5.74
C LEU A 398 19.03 -1.97 6.15
N ASP A 399 19.59 -1.18 5.23
CA ASP A 399 19.88 0.26 5.39
C ASP A 399 20.70 0.61 6.64
N GLY A 400 21.52 -0.34 7.13
CA GLY A 400 22.40 -0.15 8.30
C GLY A 400 21.79 -0.53 9.65
N ALA A 401 20.56 -1.03 9.69
CA ALA A 401 19.90 -1.54 10.90
C ALA A 401 19.58 -3.03 10.79
N TYR A 402 19.51 -3.74 11.92
CA TYR A 402 18.94 -5.08 11.95
C TYR A 402 17.41 -5.02 12.08
N ALA A 403 16.73 -5.84 11.28
CA ALA A 403 15.28 -6.02 11.35
C ALA A 403 14.89 -6.81 12.61
N ILE A 404 13.84 -6.35 13.30
CA ILE A 404 13.29 -7.04 14.49
C ILE A 404 11.92 -7.62 14.21
N ASP A 405 11.62 -8.74 14.88
CA ASP A 405 10.39 -9.50 14.69
C ASP A 405 9.16 -8.76 15.26
N PRO A 406 8.23 -8.28 14.43
CA PRO A 406 7.04 -7.58 14.90
C PRO A 406 6.13 -8.42 15.81
N THR A 407 6.29 -9.75 15.79
CA THR A 407 5.44 -10.67 16.55
C THR A 407 6.00 -11.03 17.93
N HIS A 408 7.21 -10.55 18.24
CA HIS A 408 7.87 -10.87 19.50
C HIS A 408 7.31 -10.04 20.67
N PRO A 409 7.01 -10.64 21.85
CA PRO A 409 6.43 -9.91 22.97
C PRO A 409 7.32 -8.78 23.50
N ALA A 410 8.64 -8.91 23.40
CA ALA A 410 9.56 -7.82 23.76
C ALA A 410 9.40 -6.61 22.83
N VAL A 411 9.08 -6.83 21.54
CA VAL A 411 8.80 -5.74 20.58
C VAL A 411 7.46 -5.06 20.92
N GLU A 412 6.43 -5.82 21.31
CA GLU A 412 5.20 -5.23 21.84
C GLU A 412 5.47 -4.39 23.11
N ALA A 413 6.34 -4.87 24.02
CA ALA A 413 6.75 -4.12 25.22
C ALA A 413 7.49 -2.81 24.85
N MET A 414 8.34 -2.83 23.81
CA MET A 414 9.00 -1.62 23.27
C MET A 414 7.96 -0.63 22.72
N MET A 415 6.99 -1.09 21.95
CA MET A 415 5.90 -0.25 21.42
C MET A 415 5.11 0.40 22.56
N LYS A 416 4.74 -0.36 23.58
CA LYS A 416 4.01 0.13 24.76
C LYS A 416 4.82 1.16 25.54
N LYS A 417 6.12 0.93 25.76
CA LYS A 417 7.02 1.86 26.46
C LYS A 417 7.15 3.18 25.71
N THR A 418 7.41 3.11 24.40
CA THR A 418 7.57 4.29 23.54
C THR A 418 6.27 5.09 23.43
N SER A 419 5.16 4.42 23.17
CA SER A 419 3.84 5.05 23.15
C SER A 419 3.52 5.75 24.47
N SER A 420 3.77 5.10 25.60
CA SER A 420 3.57 5.71 26.92
C SER A 420 4.42 6.96 27.14
N LEU A 421 5.64 6.99 26.62
CA LEU A 421 6.50 8.20 26.65
C LEU A 421 5.86 9.33 25.83
N PHE A 422 5.46 9.04 24.57
CA PHE A 422 4.93 10.06 23.67
C PHE A 422 3.61 10.66 24.18
N HIS A 423 2.71 9.82 24.72
CA HIS A 423 1.45 10.29 25.30
C HIS A 423 1.65 11.15 26.56
N ARG A 424 2.48 10.70 27.54
CA ARG A 424 2.68 11.47 28.77
C ARG A 424 3.49 12.74 28.57
N THR A 425 4.27 12.84 27.48
CA THR A 425 4.92 14.09 27.05
C THR A 425 4.00 14.99 26.24
N GLY A 426 2.96 14.43 25.61
CA GLY A 426 1.90 15.17 24.94
C GLY A 426 2.08 15.35 23.44
N PHE A 427 2.82 14.46 22.77
CA PHE A 427 2.90 14.40 21.31
C PHE A 427 1.58 13.88 20.71
N GLU A 428 1.17 14.42 19.56
CA GLU A 428 -0.06 14.03 18.85
C GLU A 428 0.20 13.54 17.41
N TYR A 429 1.43 13.60 16.94
CA TYR A 429 1.89 13.16 15.62
C TYR A 429 3.13 12.29 15.79
N VAL A 430 3.17 11.16 15.05
CA VAL A 430 4.36 10.31 14.99
C VAL A 430 4.70 9.97 13.54
N LYS A 431 5.95 10.23 13.13
CA LYS A 431 6.54 9.69 11.89
C LYS A 431 7.17 8.35 12.25
N MET A 432 6.63 7.28 11.66
CA MET A 432 7.17 5.93 11.80
C MET A 432 7.95 5.57 10.54
N ASP A 433 9.23 5.30 10.70
CA ASP A 433 10.17 5.14 9.59
C ASP A 433 10.81 3.76 9.55
N PHE A 434 11.42 3.42 8.41
CA PHE A 434 12.04 2.11 8.15
C PHE A 434 11.09 0.94 8.36
N MET A 435 9.84 1.12 7.96
CA MET A 435 8.76 0.18 8.22
C MET A 435 8.90 -1.13 7.44
N THR A 436 9.55 -1.10 6.25
CA THR A 436 9.76 -2.29 5.42
C THR A 436 10.56 -3.39 6.13
N HIS A 437 11.40 -3.04 7.14
CA HIS A 437 12.10 -4.01 7.97
C HIS A 437 11.16 -5.03 8.62
N GLY A 438 9.98 -4.61 9.07
CA GLY A 438 8.97 -5.50 9.65
C GLY A 438 8.25 -6.40 8.65
N ALA A 439 8.44 -6.16 7.33
CA ALA A 439 7.79 -6.91 6.25
C ALA A 439 8.73 -7.93 5.56
N MET A 440 9.99 -8.03 6.00
CA MET A 440 10.96 -8.94 5.38
C MET A 440 10.62 -10.41 5.62
N GLU A 441 10.86 -11.26 4.62
CA GLU A 441 10.71 -12.71 4.78
C GLU A 441 11.81 -13.26 5.70
N ALA A 442 11.46 -14.14 6.63
CA ALA A 442 12.37 -14.64 7.66
C ALA A 442 12.37 -16.18 7.76
N ASP A 443 13.36 -16.74 8.48
CA ASP A 443 13.42 -18.17 8.76
C ASP A 443 12.26 -18.62 9.64
N LYS A 444 11.87 -17.77 10.59
CA LYS A 444 10.76 -17.96 11.53
C LYS A 444 10.36 -16.63 12.18
N TRP A 445 9.15 -16.58 12.72
CA TRP A 445 8.65 -15.54 13.62
C TRP A 445 8.42 -16.14 15.01
N TYR A 446 8.31 -15.29 16.02
CA TYR A 446 7.99 -15.72 17.39
C TYR A 446 6.61 -16.41 17.44
N LEU A 447 5.61 -15.86 16.75
CA LEU A 447 4.31 -16.48 16.60
C LEU A 447 4.34 -17.54 15.49
N PRO A 448 4.14 -18.84 15.80
CA PRO A 448 4.29 -19.92 14.82
C PRO A 448 3.21 -19.93 13.73
N GLU A 449 2.08 -19.24 13.94
CA GLU A 449 1.04 -19.05 12.92
C GLU A 449 1.41 -17.99 11.87
N VAL A 450 2.37 -17.13 12.14
CA VAL A 450 2.94 -16.18 11.17
C VAL A 450 4.01 -16.91 10.36
N THR A 451 3.81 -16.94 9.06
CA THR A 451 4.68 -17.70 8.14
C THR A 451 5.16 -16.86 6.95
N THR A 452 4.74 -15.59 6.87
CA THR A 452 5.15 -14.66 5.80
C THR A 452 5.49 -13.29 6.37
N GLY A 453 6.39 -12.55 5.70
CA GLY A 453 6.78 -11.21 6.13
C GLY A 453 5.60 -10.26 6.24
N ILE A 454 4.66 -10.33 5.29
CA ILE A 454 3.49 -9.44 5.32
C ILE A 454 2.51 -9.78 6.45
N GLN A 455 2.40 -11.06 6.88
CA GLN A 455 1.65 -11.42 8.09
C GLN A 455 2.31 -10.83 9.34
N GLY A 456 3.64 -10.95 9.46
CA GLY A 456 4.40 -10.33 10.56
C GLY A 456 4.22 -8.82 10.60
N TYR A 457 4.30 -8.17 9.44
CA TYR A 457 4.07 -6.73 9.31
C TYR A 457 2.65 -6.32 9.73
N ASN A 458 1.61 -7.02 9.24
CA ASN A 458 0.22 -6.76 9.64
C ASN A 458 0.03 -6.89 11.16
N TYR A 459 0.64 -7.91 11.78
CA TYR A 459 0.60 -8.08 13.23
C TYR A 459 1.23 -6.90 13.96
N GLY A 460 2.43 -6.50 13.55
CA GLY A 460 3.10 -5.33 14.12
C GLY A 460 2.32 -4.03 13.93
N MET A 461 1.74 -3.83 12.75
CA MET A 461 0.90 -2.66 12.46
C MET A 461 -0.38 -2.62 13.30
N GLN A 462 -1.00 -3.77 13.60
CA GLN A 462 -2.13 -3.85 14.55
C GLN A 462 -1.72 -3.45 15.96
N LEU A 463 -0.52 -3.83 16.41
CA LEU A 463 0.01 -3.38 17.70
C LEU A 463 0.31 -1.88 17.70
N LEU A 464 0.90 -1.35 16.62
CA LEU A 464 1.12 0.10 16.48
C LEU A 464 -0.21 0.86 16.50
N ASP A 465 -1.23 0.38 15.78
CA ASP A 465 -2.57 0.97 15.82
C ASP A 465 -3.18 0.93 17.23
N LYS A 466 -3.02 -0.18 17.94
CA LYS A 466 -3.48 -0.35 19.34
C LYS A 466 -2.85 0.67 20.30
N TYR A 467 -1.55 0.96 20.15
CA TYR A 467 -0.81 1.79 21.10
C TYR A 467 -0.70 3.27 20.69
N PHE A 468 -0.73 3.58 19.39
CA PHE A 468 -0.56 4.93 18.83
C PHE A 468 -1.78 5.42 18.05
N GLY A 469 -2.88 4.65 18.02
CA GLY A 469 -3.99 4.87 17.10
C GLY A 469 -4.78 6.17 17.30
N ASP A 470 -4.61 6.85 18.41
CA ASP A 470 -5.12 8.19 18.71
C ASP A 470 -4.20 9.33 18.25
N MET A 471 -2.95 9.01 17.88
CA MET A 471 -2.02 9.93 17.24
C MET A 471 -2.19 9.92 15.72
N TYR A 472 -1.76 10.99 15.07
CA TYR A 472 -1.56 10.97 13.63
C TYR A 472 -0.31 10.14 13.29
N ILE A 473 -0.48 9.10 12.48
CA ILE A 473 0.60 8.22 12.03
C ILE A 473 0.96 8.55 10.58
N ASN A 474 2.22 8.91 10.35
CA ASN A 474 2.81 9.08 9.03
C ASN A 474 3.87 8.00 8.81
N LEU A 475 3.71 7.16 7.78
CA LEU A 475 4.66 6.09 7.46
C LEU A 475 5.74 6.57 6.49
N SER A 476 6.97 6.13 6.70
CA SER A 476 8.08 6.32 5.78
C SER A 476 8.87 5.03 5.58
N ILE A 477 9.52 4.87 4.45
CA ILE A 477 10.19 3.63 4.02
C ILE A 477 9.29 2.43 4.33
N SER A 478 8.10 2.43 3.75
CA SER A 478 7.06 1.45 4.04
C SER A 478 6.53 0.83 2.75
N PRO A 479 6.07 -0.43 2.80
CA PRO A 479 5.26 -0.99 1.72
C PRO A 479 4.07 -0.10 1.39
N VAL A 480 3.59 -0.12 0.14
CA VAL A 480 2.36 0.60 -0.23
C VAL A 480 1.15 0.03 0.50
N PHE A 481 1.16 -1.26 0.76
CA PHE A 481 0.13 -1.99 1.51
C PHE A 481 0.75 -2.86 2.62
N PRO A 482 0.00 -3.13 3.70
CA PRO A 482 -1.37 -2.70 4.04
C PRO A 482 -1.45 -1.20 4.41
N ALA A 483 -2.52 -0.51 4.00
CA ALA A 483 -2.64 0.95 4.13
C ALA A 483 -3.50 1.42 5.32
N GLN A 484 -4.37 0.55 5.86
CA GLN A 484 -5.42 0.89 6.83
C GLN A 484 -4.93 1.31 8.22
N TYR A 485 -3.64 1.28 8.48
CA TYR A 485 -3.07 1.53 9.82
C TYR A 485 -2.52 2.94 10.01
N ALA A 486 -2.47 3.76 8.95
CA ALA A 486 -1.92 5.11 9.02
C ALA A 486 -2.75 6.10 8.21
N GLN A 487 -2.70 7.37 8.59
CA GLN A 487 -3.39 8.43 7.88
C GLN A 487 -2.63 8.91 6.65
N SER A 488 -1.30 8.81 6.68
CA SER A 488 -0.45 9.21 5.56
C SER A 488 0.76 8.30 5.37
N ARG A 489 1.33 8.40 4.18
CA ARG A 489 2.55 7.70 3.80
C ARG A 489 3.41 8.60 2.93
N ARG A 490 4.73 8.56 3.13
CA ARG A 490 5.71 9.17 2.23
C ARG A 490 5.67 8.49 0.87
N ILE A 491 5.61 9.28 -0.20
CA ILE A 491 5.51 8.79 -1.58
C ILE A 491 6.86 8.65 -2.28
N ALA A 492 7.90 9.29 -1.76
CA ALA A 492 9.25 9.30 -2.31
C ALA A 492 10.31 9.21 -1.21
N CYS A 493 11.59 9.08 -1.56
CA CYS A 493 12.72 9.19 -0.63
C CYS A 493 12.86 10.62 -0.09
N ASP A 494 13.86 10.83 0.77
CA ASP A 494 14.15 12.15 1.36
C ASP A 494 14.33 13.23 0.30
N ALA A 495 13.63 14.33 0.48
CA ALA A 495 13.71 15.50 -0.40
C ALA A 495 14.59 16.57 0.22
N TRP A 496 15.75 16.79 -0.38
CA TRP A 496 16.72 17.81 0.03
C TRP A 496 16.56 19.11 -0.79
N ASN A 497 17.53 20.00 -0.72
CA ASN A 497 17.54 21.25 -1.49
C ASN A 497 17.94 21.11 -2.97
N LYS A 498 17.76 19.97 -3.61
CA LYS A 498 18.09 19.73 -5.02
C LYS A 498 16.84 19.51 -5.83
N ILE A 499 16.79 20.11 -7.03
CA ILE A 499 15.63 19.98 -7.90
C ILE A 499 15.31 18.53 -8.30
N LYS A 500 16.33 17.66 -8.39
CA LYS A 500 16.14 16.23 -8.68
C LYS A 500 15.29 15.50 -7.62
N ASP A 501 15.32 15.96 -6.38
CA ASP A 501 14.54 15.37 -5.29
C ASP A 501 13.06 15.75 -5.46
N THR A 502 12.79 17.01 -5.86
CA THR A 502 11.45 17.47 -6.24
C THR A 502 10.93 16.74 -7.48
N GLU A 503 11.78 16.51 -8.48
CA GLU A 503 11.42 15.73 -9.67
C GLU A 503 11.02 14.30 -9.27
N TYR A 504 11.75 13.68 -8.32
CA TYR A 504 11.41 12.36 -7.82
C TYR A 504 10.05 12.34 -7.10
N THR A 505 9.77 13.33 -6.26
CA THR A 505 8.47 13.49 -5.59
C THR A 505 7.34 13.66 -6.62
N LEU A 506 7.53 14.51 -7.63
CA LEU A 506 6.55 14.70 -8.70
C LEU A 506 6.35 13.45 -9.55
N ASN A 507 7.41 12.66 -9.78
CA ASN A 507 7.31 11.35 -10.43
C ASN A 507 6.41 10.41 -9.63
N ALA A 508 6.67 10.26 -8.32
CA ALA A 508 5.88 9.42 -7.45
C ALA A 508 4.42 9.88 -7.38
N LEU A 509 4.17 11.19 -7.34
CA LEU A 509 2.82 11.76 -7.38
C LEU A 509 2.12 11.49 -8.72
N SER A 510 2.85 11.67 -9.85
CA SER A 510 2.28 11.53 -11.20
C SER A 510 1.77 10.12 -11.51
N TYR A 511 2.31 9.09 -10.86
CA TYR A 511 1.91 7.69 -11.04
C TYR A 511 1.27 7.07 -9.79
N GLY A 512 1.42 7.70 -8.63
CA GLY A 512 0.90 7.23 -7.34
C GLY A 512 -0.23 8.08 -6.75
N TRP A 513 -0.81 9.06 -7.48
CA TRP A 513 -1.88 9.96 -7.00
C TRP A 513 -3.09 9.22 -6.41
N TRP A 514 -3.38 8.02 -6.93
CA TRP A 514 -4.51 7.18 -6.53
C TRP A 514 -4.40 6.71 -5.07
N GLN A 515 -3.20 6.75 -4.47
CA GLN A 515 -2.97 6.38 -3.07
C GLN A 515 -3.77 7.27 -2.10
N LYS A 516 -4.20 8.46 -2.51
CA LYS A 516 -5.11 9.32 -1.73
C LYS A 516 -6.46 8.68 -1.37
N TYR A 517 -6.82 7.55 -1.98
CA TYR A 517 -8.04 6.82 -1.65
C TYR A 517 -7.79 5.68 -0.65
N ILE A 518 -6.53 5.34 -0.36
CA ILE A 518 -6.12 4.33 0.63
C ILE A 518 -5.38 4.94 1.82
N TYR A 519 -4.84 6.14 1.64
CA TYR A 519 -4.36 7.04 2.71
C TYR A 519 -5.12 8.35 2.59
N GLN A 520 -5.35 9.05 3.70
CA GLN A 520 -6.01 10.36 3.63
C GLN A 520 -5.12 11.41 2.98
N PHE A 521 -3.81 11.33 3.23
CA PHE A 521 -2.83 12.27 2.72
C PHE A 521 -1.60 11.54 2.19
N ASN A 522 -0.96 12.14 1.19
CA ASN A 522 0.35 11.73 0.71
C ASN A 522 1.40 12.71 1.26
N ASP A 523 2.52 12.18 1.73
CA ASP A 523 3.62 12.98 2.23
C ASP A 523 4.73 13.11 1.16
N ALA A 524 4.98 14.35 0.74
CA ALA A 524 6.04 14.70 -0.22
C ALA A 524 7.42 14.89 0.43
N ASP A 525 7.52 14.66 1.74
CA ASP A 525 8.65 15.02 2.58
C ASP A 525 8.83 16.54 2.77
N HIS A 526 9.85 16.92 3.52
CA HIS A 526 10.13 18.30 3.89
C HIS A 526 10.60 19.14 2.67
N ILE A 527 10.22 20.42 2.70
CA ILE A 527 10.60 21.42 1.71
C ILE A 527 11.78 22.22 2.25
N VAL A 528 12.95 22.05 1.64
CA VAL A 528 14.18 22.78 1.97
C VAL A 528 14.39 23.86 0.92
N LEU A 529 14.38 25.13 1.33
CA LEU A 529 14.38 26.30 0.44
C LEU A 529 15.75 26.96 0.29
N ARG A 530 16.64 26.83 1.29
CA ARG A 530 17.98 27.44 1.25
C ARG A 530 18.76 26.98 0.03
N ASP A 531 19.65 27.82 -0.43
CA ASP A 531 20.61 27.56 -1.51
C ASP A 531 20.00 27.18 -2.87
N ALA A 532 18.70 27.39 -3.04
CA ALA A 532 17.96 27.08 -4.27
C ALA A 532 17.46 28.35 -4.95
N THR A 533 17.31 28.28 -6.26
CA THR A 533 16.75 29.39 -7.07
C THR A 533 15.24 29.57 -6.84
N ASP A 534 14.69 30.71 -7.22
CA ASP A 534 13.25 30.98 -7.15
C ASP A 534 12.42 29.96 -7.95
N GLY A 535 12.92 29.51 -9.10
CA GLY A 535 12.26 28.51 -9.94
C GLY A 535 12.20 27.15 -9.25
N GLU A 536 13.31 26.70 -8.68
CA GLU A 536 13.37 25.47 -7.89
C GLU A 536 12.47 25.51 -6.67
N ASN A 537 12.47 26.63 -5.94
CA ASN A 537 11.62 26.78 -4.76
C ASN A 537 10.13 26.76 -5.11
N ARG A 538 9.71 27.41 -6.19
CA ARG A 538 8.33 27.29 -6.66
C ARG A 538 7.95 25.84 -7.01
N ALA A 539 8.84 25.09 -7.67
CA ALA A 539 8.59 23.69 -7.98
C ALA A 539 8.42 22.84 -6.70
N ARG A 540 9.26 23.06 -5.68
CA ARG A 540 9.17 22.35 -4.38
C ARG A 540 7.89 22.66 -3.63
N ILE A 541 7.54 23.95 -3.51
CA ILE A 541 6.29 24.37 -2.89
C ILE A 541 5.11 23.72 -3.60
N THR A 542 5.07 23.79 -4.93
CA THR A 542 3.99 23.20 -5.72
C THR A 542 3.88 21.70 -5.48
N SER A 543 4.99 20.97 -5.42
CA SER A 543 4.96 19.52 -5.15
C SER A 543 4.40 19.20 -3.77
N GLY A 544 4.79 19.94 -2.73
CA GLY A 544 4.28 19.77 -1.36
C GLY A 544 2.78 20.07 -1.27
N VAL A 545 2.33 21.17 -1.87
CA VAL A 545 0.90 21.56 -1.88
C VAL A 545 0.03 20.52 -2.60
N ILE A 546 0.46 20.05 -3.77
CA ILE A 546 -0.31 19.06 -4.55
C ILE A 546 -0.42 17.71 -3.83
N THR A 547 0.59 17.29 -3.07
CA THR A 547 0.56 16.02 -2.33
C THR A 547 -0.35 16.05 -1.11
N GLY A 548 -0.63 17.22 -0.56
CA GLY A 548 -1.55 17.43 0.56
C GLY A 548 -0.89 17.62 1.93
N ILE A 549 0.38 17.23 2.11
CA ILE A 549 1.18 17.53 3.31
C ILE A 549 2.29 18.50 2.95
N TYR A 550 2.35 19.61 3.67
CA TYR A 550 3.20 20.76 3.41
C TYR A 550 4.12 21.02 4.61
N ILE A 551 5.38 20.59 4.53
CA ILE A 551 6.32 20.58 5.66
C ILE A 551 7.58 21.36 5.29
N GLY A 552 7.91 22.45 6.04
CA GLY A 552 9.18 23.14 5.95
C GLY A 552 10.33 22.33 6.56
N GLY A 553 11.53 22.43 5.99
CA GLY A 553 12.71 21.67 6.46
C GLY A 553 13.96 22.53 6.68
N ASP A 554 13.87 23.86 6.65
CA ASP A 554 15.02 24.74 6.91
C ASP A 554 15.29 24.94 8.40
N ASP A 555 16.53 25.33 8.74
CA ASP A 555 16.92 25.70 10.12
C ASP A 555 16.41 27.10 10.46
N PHE A 556 15.37 27.16 11.28
CA PHE A 556 14.79 28.41 11.78
C PHE A 556 15.32 28.81 13.17
N SER A 557 16.28 28.07 13.75
CA SER A 557 16.93 28.44 15.01
C SER A 557 17.76 29.75 14.88
N ALA A 558 18.22 30.33 15.98
CA ALA A 558 19.06 31.50 15.95
C ALA A 558 20.35 31.29 15.13
N ALA A 559 20.90 30.07 15.17
CA ALA A 559 22.07 29.67 14.40
C ALA A 559 21.78 29.42 12.91
N GLY A 560 20.51 29.30 12.53
CA GLY A 560 20.10 29.02 11.16
C GLY A 560 20.40 30.16 10.20
N GLY A 561 20.75 29.78 8.95
CA GLY A 561 21.12 30.71 7.89
C GLY A 561 20.00 31.70 7.52
N LYS A 562 20.37 32.92 7.13
CA LYS A 562 19.44 33.98 6.73
C LYS A 562 18.64 33.60 5.49
N ASP A 563 19.27 32.96 4.49
CA ASP A 563 18.66 32.61 3.21
C ASP A 563 17.42 31.71 3.36
N GLY A 564 17.50 30.64 4.16
CA GLY A 564 16.35 29.76 4.42
C GLY A 564 15.19 30.48 5.09
N LYS A 565 15.49 31.36 6.06
CA LYS A 565 14.49 32.18 6.78
C LYS A 565 13.78 33.18 5.85
N GLU A 566 14.52 33.91 5.03
CA GLU A 566 13.97 34.87 4.06
C GLU A 566 13.11 34.18 2.99
N LYS A 567 13.57 33.04 2.50
CA LYS A 567 12.79 32.24 1.55
C LYS A 567 11.54 31.64 2.18
N ALA A 568 11.62 31.17 3.43
CA ALA A 568 10.42 30.73 4.15
C ALA A 568 9.39 31.84 4.27
N LEU A 569 9.80 33.07 4.67
CA LEU A 569 8.90 34.24 4.70
C LEU A 569 8.32 34.56 3.33
N LYS A 570 9.06 34.40 2.25
CA LYS A 570 8.61 34.67 0.89
C LYS A 570 7.61 33.65 0.38
N TYR A 571 7.80 32.37 0.67
CA TYR A 571 7.07 31.28 0.02
C TYR A 571 6.05 30.58 0.91
N LEU A 572 6.34 30.44 2.24
CA LEU A 572 5.43 29.72 3.13
C LEU A 572 4.30 30.58 3.70
N THR A 573 4.31 31.90 3.47
CA THR A 573 3.31 32.82 4.03
C THR A 573 2.29 33.29 2.99
N ASN A 574 2.20 32.61 1.85
CA ASN A 574 1.24 32.96 0.81
C ASN A 574 -0.17 32.48 1.21
N PRO A 575 -1.14 33.41 1.45
CA PRO A 575 -2.51 33.04 1.87
C PRO A 575 -3.31 32.31 0.79
N ASP A 576 -2.90 32.38 -0.48
CA ASP A 576 -3.57 31.66 -1.57
C ASP A 576 -3.16 30.16 -1.62
N ILE A 577 -2.14 29.77 -0.86
CA ILE A 577 -1.61 28.42 -0.78
C ILE A 577 -2.00 27.74 0.54
N ASN A 578 -2.03 28.48 1.63
CA ASN A 578 -2.18 27.95 3.01
C ASN A 578 -3.66 27.87 3.46
#